data_bbb72ab9bc8bd27f43d2f7236e72d9ea
#
_entry.id   bbb72ab9bc8bd27f43d2f7236e72d9ea
#
_cell.length_a   1.000
_cell.length_b   1.000
_cell.length_c   1.000
_cell.angle_alpha   90.00
_cell.angle_beta   90.00
_cell.angle_gamma   90.00
#
_symmetry.space_group_name_H-M   'P 1'
#
loop_
_entity.id
_entity.type
_entity.pdbx_description
1 polymer ?
#
loop_
_entity_poly.entity_id
_entity_poly.type
_entity_poly.pdbx_seq_one_letter_code
_entity_poly.pdbx_strand_id
1 'polypeptide(L)'
;ELGGIKLHAAIDTYIHNNYIHHCTLGTWLDWQAQGTRVTGNLFHDNALPNDFEAGDDAVTSVGEDIFVEVSHGPTLIDHNILLSDRALKIATQGVALVHNLICGGFVSVGIGTDNGAPDIPSPRYTPYHTKHGTQVAGFMTILHGDDRFYNNIFVQKPIRPCMQELADLMGGNGNMWDDCNVLTG
;
A
#
# COMPACT_ATOMS: atom_id res chain seq x y z
N GLU A 1 6.70 1.72 -15.80
CA GLU A 1 6.48 1.79 -14.36
C GLU A 1 5.74 3.09 -14.03
N LEU A 2 4.84 3.06 -13.06
CA LEU A 2 3.79 4.07 -12.92
C LEU A 2 3.89 4.88 -11.61
N GLY A 3 4.96 4.76 -10.85
CA GLY A 3 5.12 5.47 -9.58
C GLY A 3 5.83 6.81 -9.70
N GLY A 4 5.38 7.82 -8.98
CA GLY A 4 6.11 9.08 -8.80
C GLY A 4 7.45 8.83 -8.10
N ILE A 5 7.41 8.04 -7.02
CA ILE A 5 8.59 7.47 -6.38
C ILE A 5 8.36 5.96 -6.29
N LYS A 6 9.24 5.17 -6.89
CA LYS A 6 9.21 3.72 -6.75
C LYS A 6 10.52 3.20 -6.19
N LEU A 7 10.44 2.45 -5.10
CA LEU A 7 11.57 1.82 -4.44
C LEU A 7 11.41 0.32 -4.46
N HIS A 8 12.43 -0.38 -4.92
CA HIS A 8 12.49 -1.82 -4.93
C HIS A 8 13.74 -2.29 -4.20
N ALA A 9 13.60 -3.15 -3.23
CA ALA A 9 14.68 -3.66 -2.37
C ALA A 9 15.51 -2.54 -1.71
N ALA A 10 14.89 -1.40 -1.43
CA ALA A 10 15.53 -0.27 -0.79
C ALA A 10 15.48 -0.43 0.74
N ILE A 11 16.59 -0.18 1.39
CA ILE A 11 16.74 -0.32 2.84
C ILE A 11 16.97 1.05 3.48
N ASP A 12 16.30 1.29 4.62
CA ASP A 12 16.43 2.50 5.43
C ASP A 12 16.20 3.82 4.66
N THR A 13 15.22 3.81 3.79
CA THR A 13 14.89 4.98 2.98
C THR A 13 14.07 6.00 3.76
N TYR A 14 14.35 7.26 3.55
CA TYR A 14 13.62 8.37 4.15
C TYR A 14 13.02 9.28 3.06
N ILE A 15 11.68 9.28 2.96
CA ILE A 15 10.91 10.08 2.01
C ILE A 15 10.18 11.15 2.81
N HIS A 16 10.58 12.41 2.66
CA HIS A 16 10.02 13.46 3.52
C HIS A 16 9.85 14.81 2.86
N ASN A 17 8.86 15.56 3.33
CA ASN A 17 8.57 16.94 2.94
C ASN A 17 8.45 17.12 1.43
N ASN A 18 7.81 16.16 0.76
CA ASN A 18 7.54 16.22 -0.66
C ASN A 18 6.08 16.61 -0.92
N TYR A 19 5.88 17.16 -2.11
CA TYR A 19 4.59 17.44 -2.68
C TYR A 19 4.41 16.54 -3.91
N ILE A 20 3.57 15.51 -3.79
CA ILE A 20 3.45 14.43 -4.77
C ILE A 20 2.02 14.38 -5.29
N HIS A 21 1.86 14.63 -6.58
CA HIS A 21 0.55 14.71 -7.20
C HIS A 21 0.56 14.34 -8.68
N HIS A 22 -0.61 14.03 -9.22
CA HIS A 22 -0.82 13.67 -10.63
C HIS A 22 0.07 12.49 -11.08
N CYS A 23 0.33 11.59 -10.17
CA CYS A 23 1.00 10.32 -10.45
C CYS A 23 -0.03 9.22 -10.53
N THR A 24 0.23 8.18 -11.28
CA THR A 24 -0.60 6.97 -11.26
C THR A 24 -0.49 6.25 -9.91
N LEU A 25 0.69 6.27 -9.32
CA LEU A 25 0.96 5.95 -7.92
C LEU A 25 1.85 7.04 -7.35
N GLY A 26 1.53 7.59 -6.21
CA GLY A 26 2.34 8.62 -5.58
C GLY A 26 3.69 8.05 -5.13
N THR A 27 3.67 7.23 -4.11
CA THR A 27 4.85 6.50 -3.62
C THR A 27 4.56 5.01 -3.61
N TRP A 28 5.44 4.27 -4.25
CA TRP A 28 5.37 2.81 -4.32
C TRP A 28 6.59 2.19 -3.62
N LEU A 29 6.36 1.65 -2.44
CA LEU A 29 7.33 0.83 -1.74
C LEU A 29 7.12 -0.60 -2.19
N ASP A 30 7.87 -0.97 -3.23
CA ASP A 30 7.76 -2.26 -3.88
C ASP A 30 8.59 -3.33 -3.13
N TRP A 31 8.57 -4.50 -3.64
CA TRP A 31 9.12 -5.71 -3.09
C TRP A 31 10.45 -5.50 -2.37
N GLN A 32 10.53 -5.98 -1.13
CA GLN A 32 11.70 -5.90 -0.26
C GLN A 32 12.09 -4.49 0.23
N ALA A 33 11.25 -3.49 0.07
CA ALA A 33 11.48 -2.22 0.73
C ALA A 33 11.35 -2.39 2.25
N GLN A 34 12.41 -2.12 3.00
CA GLN A 34 12.49 -2.39 4.43
C GLN A 34 13.15 -1.23 5.18
N GLY A 35 12.65 -0.91 6.37
CA GLY A 35 13.19 0.21 7.17
C GLY A 35 12.81 1.59 6.64
N THR A 36 11.79 1.67 5.78
CA THR A 36 11.40 2.93 5.14
C THR A 36 10.56 3.80 6.08
N ARG A 37 10.84 5.10 6.07
CA ARG A 37 9.96 6.11 6.67
C ARG A 37 9.46 7.10 5.63
N VAL A 38 8.13 7.28 5.60
CA VAL A 38 7.44 8.27 4.75
C VAL A 38 6.79 9.29 5.68
N THR A 39 7.27 10.55 5.68
CA THR A 39 6.82 11.51 6.68
C THR A 39 6.70 12.95 6.16
N GLY A 40 5.69 13.67 6.65
CA GLY A 40 5.52 15.09 6.35
C GLY A 40 5.27 15.39 4.87
N ASN A 41 4.76 14.44 4.11
CA ASN A 41 4.45 14.64 2.70
C ASN A 41 2.99 15.04 2.49
N LEU A 42 2.74 15.77 1.41
CA LEU A 42 1.41 16.07 0.91
C LEU A 42 1.18 15.32 -0.40
N PHE A 43 0.10 14.55 -0.44
CA PHE A 43 -0.34 13.81 -1.62
C PHE A 43 -1.74 14.25 -2.03
N HIS A 44 -1.98 14.42 -3.33
CA HIS A 44 -3.31 14.66 -3.87
C HIS A 44 -3.39 14.35 -5.36
N ASP A 45 -4.60 14.15 -5.86
CA ASP A 45 -4.88 13.93 -7.29
C ASP A 45 -4.01 12.86 -7.95
N ASN A 46 -3.59 11.86 -7.17
CA ASN A 46 -2.95 10.67 -7.70
C ASN A 46 -4.06 9.72 -8.19
N ALA A 47 -4.02 9.40 -9.49
CA ALA A 47 -5.05 8.59 -10.13
C ALA A 47 -4.56 8.01 -11.45
N LEU A 48 -5.26 6.99 -11.93
CA LEU A 48 -5.13 6.56 -13.32
C LEU A 48 -5.56 7.71 -14.25
N PRO A 49 -4.90 7.87 -15.39
CA PRO A 49 -5.39 8.77 -16.45
C PRO A 49 -6.83 8.40 -16.85
N ASN A 50 -7.65 9.42 -17.12
CA ASN A 50 -9.06 9.21 -17.48
C ASN A 50 -9.27 8.43 -18.79
N ASP A 51 -8.28 8.42 -19.65
CA ASP A 51 -8.24 7.73 -20.93
C ASP A 51 -7.56 6.35 -20.86
N PHE A 52 -7.22 5.90 -19.67
CA PHE A 52 -6.66 4.58 -19.47
C PHE A 52 -7.76 3.53 -19.62
N GLU A 53 -7.74 2.83 -20.74
CA GLU A 53 -8.54 1.62 -20.90
C GLU A 53 -7.82 0.47 -20.20
N ALA A 54 -8.41 0.00 -19.10
CA ALA A 54 -7.96 -1.21 -18.44
C ALA A 54 -8.16 -2.38 -19.41
N GLY A 55 -7.09 -2.98 -19.89
CA GLY A 55 -7.16 -4.26 -20.60
C GLY A 55 -7.64 -5.38 -19.69
N ASP A 56 -7.83 -6.58 -20.24
CA ASP A 56 -8.31 -7.76 -19.50
C ASP A 56 -7.43 -8.12 -18.28
N ASP A 57 -6.18 -7.65 -18.25
CA ASP A 57 -5.25 -7.76 -17.12
C ASP A 57 -5.25 -6.49 -16.25
N ALA A 58 -6.37 -5.83 -16.14
CA ALA A 58 -6.50 -4.58 -15.42
C ALA A 58 -5.90 -4.67 -14.02
N VAL A 59 -4.78 -4.02 -13.85
CA VAL A 59 -4.24 -3.73 -12.52
C VAL A 59 -5.20 -2.75 -11.86
N THR A 60 -6.19 -3.29 -11.22
CA THR A 60 -7.29 -2.55 -10.58
C THR A 60 -6.85 -1.75 -9.34
N SER A 61 -5.55 -1.74 -9.08
CA SER A 61 -4.97 -1.18 -7.87
C SER A 61 -3.97 -0.07 -8.15
N VAL A 62 -4.33 0.90 -8.94
CA VAL A 62 -3.48 2.08 -9.19
C VAL A 62 -4.26 3.35 -8.89
N GLY A 63 -3.58 4.37 -8.47
CA GLY A 63 -4.13 5.66 -8.05
C GLY A 63 -3.96 5.95 -6.56
N GLU A 64 -3.21 5.14 -5.84
CA GLU A 64 -2.92 5.35 -4.43
C GLU A 64 -1.88 6.45 -4.22
N ASP A 65 -2.06 7.22 -3.15
CA ASP A 65 -1.01 8.13 -2.67
C ASP A 65 0.21 7.35 -2.20
N ILE A 66 -0.03 6.29 -1.44
CA ILE A 66 1.02 5.39 -0.96
C ILE A 66 0.59 3.94 -1.16
N PHE A 67 1.42 3.18 -1.84
CA PHE A 67 1.30 1.72 -1.94
C PHE A 67 2.51 1.05 -1.30
N VAL A 68 2.27 0.23 -0.29
CA VAL A 68 3.30 -0.61 0.34
C VAL A 68 3.04 -2.04 -0.09
N GLU A 69 3.90 -2.52 -0.97
CA GLU A 69 3.79 -3.86 -1.54
C GLU A 69 4.76 -4.82 -0.84
N VAL A 70 4.47 -6.04 -0.91
CA VAL A 70 5.15 -7.25 -0.45
C VAL A 70 6.53 -7.05 0.20
N SER A 71 6.53 -6.66 1.46
CA SER A 71 7.75 -6.49 2.27
C SER A 71 7.52 -7.01 3.70
N HIS A 72 8.58 -7.12 4.47
CA HIS A 72 8.49 -7.59 5.85
C HIS A 72 8.54 -6.47 6.89
N GLY A 73 8.49 -5.22 6.43
CA GLY A 73 8.64 -4.07 7.32
C GLY A 73 10.04 -4.01 7.98
N PRO A 74 10.22 -3.16 8.98
CA PRO A 74 9.25 -2.15 9.39
C PRO A 74 9.09 -1.04 8.36
N THR A 75 7.89 -0.48 8.29
CA THR A 75 7.61 0.73 7.51
C THR A 75 6.86 1.71 8.40
N LEU A 76 7.35 2.93 8.51
CA LEU A 76 6.69 4.00 9.27
C LEU A 76 6.14 5.05 8.30
N ILE A 77 4.84 5.27 8.37
CA ILE A 77 4.14 6.30 7.61
C ILE A 77 3.56 7.29 8.62
N ASP A 78 4.14 8.49 8.71
CA ASP A 78 3.75 9.43 9.75
C ASP A 78 3.65 10.88 9.28
N HIS A 79 2.76 11.64 9.89
CA HIS A 79 2.57 13.08 9.64
C HIS A 79 2.34 13.44 8.17
N ASN A 80 1.74 12.56 7.38
CA ASN A 80 1.39 12.84 5.99
C ASN A 80 -0.06 13.31 5.87
N ILE A 81 -0.33 14.00 4.77
CA ILE A 81 -1.65 14.38 4.32
C ILE A 81 -1.91 13.66 2.99
N LEU A 82 -2.87 12.73 3.00
CA LEU A 82 -3.23 11.90 1.86
C LEU A 82 -4.64 12.27 1.41
N LEU A 83 -4.75 12.92 0.25
CA LEU A 83 -6.01 13.52 -0.22
C LEU A 83 -6.61 12.86 -1.47
N SER A 84 -5.91 11.98 -2.14
CA SER A 84 -6.43 11.27 -3.31
C SER A 84 -7.59 10.35 -2.94
N ASP A 85 -8.44 10.02 -3.89
CA ASP A 85 -9.59 9.13 -3.67
C ASP A 85 -9.18 7.74 -3.15
N ARG A 86 -8.01 7.27 -3.58
CA ARG A 86 -7.34 6.10 -3.04
C ARG A 86 -6.09 6.56 -2.32
N ALA A 87 -6.16 6.63 -1.00
CA ALA A 87 -5.07 7.19 -0.22
C ALA A 87 -3.97 6.18 0.06
N LEU A 88 -4.34 4.95 0.43
CA LEU A 88 -3.36 4.02 0.96
C LEU A 88 -3.72 2.57 0.65
N LYS A 89 -2.75 1.82 0.17
CA LYS A 89 -2.82 0.37 0.05
C LYS A 89 -1.67 -0.28 0.80
N ILE A 90 -2.00 -1.19 1.70
CA ILE A 90 -1.03 -2.00 2.43
C ILE A 90 -1.20 -3.46 1.98
N ALA A 91 -0.19 -3.99 1.31
CA ALA A 91 -0.11 -5.40 0.90
C ALA A 91 1.17 -6.02 1.47
N THR A 92 1.39 -5.83 2.76
CA THR A 92 2.63 -6.17 3.46
C THR A 92 2.34 -6.47 4.93
N GLN A 93 3.36 -6.53 5.73
CA GLN A 93 3.28 -6.62 7.20
C GLN A 93 4.26 -5.65 7.87
N GLY A 94 3.97 -5.29 9.12
CA GLY A 94 4.86 -4.46 9.93
C GLY A 94 4.83 -2.98 9.56
N VAL A 95 3.66 -2.44 9.23
CA VAL A 95 3.45 -1.02 8.94
C VAL A 95 2.93 -0.29 10.18
N ALA A 96 3.50 0.85 10.49
CA ALA A 96 2.96 1.78 11.48
C ALA A 96 2.47 3.07 10.81
N LEU A 97 1.20 3.38 11.02
CA LEU A 97 0.54 4.62 10.58
C LEU A 97 0.36 5.53 11.78
N VAL A 98 1.00 6.70 11.79
CA VAL A 98 1.05 7.56 12.96
C VAL A 98 0.81 9.03 12.58
N HIS A 99 -0.18 9.66 13.19
CA HIS A 99 -0.45 11.09 13.00
C HIS A 99 -0.66 11.52 11.53
N ASN A 100 -1.31 10.70 10.71
CA ASN A 100 -1.65 11.07 9.33
C ASN A 100 -3.07 11.62 9.25
N LEU A 101 -3.31 12.46 8.25
CA LEU A 101 -4.63 12.79 7.73
C LEU A 101 -4.86 11.98 6.45
N ILE A 102 -5.85 11.09 6.46
CA ILE A 102 -6.15 10.18 5.36
C ILE A 102 -7.58 10.46 4.89
N CYS A 103 -7.72 11.08 3.71
CA CYS A 103 -9.00 11.54 3.16
C CYS A 103 -9.49 10.70 1.98
N GLY A 104 -8.99 9.52 1.80
CA GLY A 104 -9.36 8.60 0.72
C GLY A 104 -9.51 7.17 1.19
N GLY A 105 -9.79 6.29 0.25
CA GLY A 105 -9.89 4.87 0.51
C GLY A 105 -8.60 4.29 1.09
N PHE A 106 -8.77 3.40 2.03
CA PHE A 106 -7.69 2.62 2.62
C PHE A 106 -7.97 1.13 2.37
N VAL A 107 -6.98 0.43 1.84
CA VAL A 107 -7.07 -1.00 1.57
C VAL A 107 -5.92 -1.72 2.25
N SER A 108 -6.25 -2.72 3.04
CA SER A 108 -5.29 -3.65 3.60
C SER A 108 -5.57 -5.03 3.03
N VAL A 109 -4.61 -5.57 2.28
CA VAL A 109 -4.76 -6.84 1.58
C VAL A 109 -4.33 -8.00 2.47
N GLY A 110 -5.17 -8.99 2.56
CA GLY A 110 -4.99 -10.10 3.51
C GLY A 110 -3.88 -11.10 3.17
N ILE A 111 -3.91 -12.15 3.94
CA ILE A 111 -2.89 -13.17 4.10
C ILE A 111 -2.35 -13.70 2.78
N GLY A 112 -1.02 -13.68 2.70
CA GLY A 112 -0.31 -14.42 1.67
C GLY A 112 -0.69 -13.99 0.27
N THR A 113 -0.15 -12.89 -0.16
CA THR A 113 -0.24 -12.57 -1.57
C THR A 113 0.18 -13.78 -2.36
N ASP A 114 -0.74 -14.27 -3.17
CA ASP A 114 -0.51 -15.35 -4.12
C ASP A 114 0.77 -15.09 -4.92
N ASN A 115 1.51 -16.13 -5.21
CA ASN A 115 2.70 -16.06 -6.05
C ASN A 115 2.37 -15.73 -7.51
N GLY A 116 1.10 -15.55 -7.85
CA GLY A 116 0.63 -15.25 -9.20
C GLY A 116 0.64 -16.47 -10.15
N ALA A 117 0.86 -17.68 -9.63
CA ALA A 117 0.78 -18.90 -10.42
C ALA A 117 -0.64 -19.48 -10.34
N PRO A 118 -1.44 -19.39 -11.41
CA PRO A 118 -2.85 -19.82 -11.37
C PRO A 118 -3.04 -21.31 -11.10
N ASP A 119 -2.06 -22.12 -11.51
CA ASP A 119 -2.15 -23.57 -11.40
C ASP A 119 -1.68 -24.13 -10.05
N ILE A 120 -0.91 -23.35 -9.30
CA ILE A 120 -0.37 -23.75 -7.98
C ILE A 120 -0.45 -22.54 -7.06
N PRO A 121 -1.64 -22.21 -6.55
CA PRO A 121 -1.78 -21.12 -5.59
C PRO A 121 -0.94 -21.44 -4.37
N SER A 122 0.00 -20.59 -4.06
CA SER A 122 0.84 -20.74 -2.88
C SER A 122 1.19 -19.37 -2.30
N PRO A 123 1.42 -19.29 -1.00
CA PRO A 123 1.89 -18.06 -0.38
C PRO A 123 3.18 -17.58 -1.05
N ARG A 124 3.28 -16.28 -1.25
CA ARG A 124 4.48 -15.68 -1.84
C ARG A 124 5.61 -15.68 -0.82
N TYR A 125 6.64 -16.42 -1.09
CA TYR A 125 7.89 -16.37 -0.34
C TYR A 125 8.67 -15.13 -0.72
N THR A 126 8.93 -14.28 0.26
CA THR A 126 9.63 -13.02 0.06
C THR A 126 10.89 -12.97 0.91
N PRO A 127 12.03 -12.56 0.34
CA PRO A 127 13.23 -12.37 1.12
C PRO A 127 13.08 -11.19 2.08
N TYR A 128 13.69 -11.30 3.24
CA TYR A 128 13.87 -10.20 4.18
C TYR A 128 15.36 -9.97 4.43
N HIS A 129 15.69 -8.72 4.75
CA HIS A 129 17.06 -8.28 4.88
C HIS A 129 17.53 -8.27 6.34
N THR A 130 18.82 -8.39 6.53
CA THR A 130 19.44 -8.09 7.81
C THR A 130 19.14 -6.64 8.17
N LYS A 131 19.03 -6.37 9.47
CA LYS A 131 18.76 -5.02 9.97
C LYS A 131 19.79 -4.04 9.42
N HIS A 132 19.31 -2.95 8.84
CA HIS A 132 20.12 -1.87 8.26
C HIS A 132 21.12 -2.34 7.18
N GLY A 133 20.79 -3.37 6.44
CA GLY A 133 21.67 -3.90 5.40
C GLY A 133 20.90 -4.51 4.23
N THR A 134 21.58 -4.69 3.12
CA THR A 134 21.02 -5.27 1.91
C THR A 134 21.23 -6.79 1.83
N GLN A 135 21.90 -7.38 2.82
CA GLN A 135 22.09 -8.81 2.86
C GLN A 135 20.78 -9.53 3.16
N VAL A 136 20.42 -10.48 2.34
CA VAL A 136 19.27 -11.35 2.60
C VAL A 136 19.53 -12.20 3.83
N ALA A 137 18.66 -12.07 4.83
CA ALA A 137 18.72 -12.84 6.06
C ALA A 137 17.93 -14.15 5.98
N GLY A 138 16.93 -14.21 5.10
CA GLY A 138 16.10 -15.40 4.92
C GLY A 138 14.90 -15.11 4.02
N PHE A 139 13.98 -16.08 3.97
CA PHE A 139 12.75 -15.99 3.20
C PHE A 139 11.57 -16.34 4.11
N MET A 140 10.51 -15.57 4.02
CA MET A 140 9.27 -15.81 4.77
C MET A 140 8.07 -15.53 3.87
N THR A 141 6.96 -16.17 4.21
CA THR A 141 5.64 -15.78 3.69
C THR A 141 5.18 -14.51 4.41
N ILE A 142 4.62 -13.58 3.67
CA ILE A 142 3.95 -12.43 4.26
C ILE A 142 2.60 -12.89 4.78
N LEU A 143 2.40 -12.76 6.08
CA LEU A 143 1.16 -13.18 6.75
C LEU A 143 0.16 -12.04 6.90
N HIS A 144 0.57 -10.85 6.49
CA HIS A 144 -0.17 -9.62 6.68
C HIS A 144 -0.61 -9.42 8.14
N GLY A 145 -0.03 -8.50 8.81
CA GLY A 145 -0.28 -8.23 10.23
C GLY A 145 0.82 -7.42 10.85
N ASP A 146 0.78 -7.29 12.16
CA ASP A 146 1.64 -6.37 12.92
C ASP A 146 1.53 -4.91 12.44
N ASP A 147 0.36 -4.56 11.87
CA ASP A 147 0.08 -3.19 11.46
C ASP A 147 -0.46 -2.41 12.65
N ARG A 148 0.00 -1.18 12.80
CA ARG A 148 -0.27 -0.35 13.96
C ARG A 148 -0.75 1.02 13.56
N PHE A 149 -1.82 1.48 14.20
CA PHE A 149 -2.50 2.73 13.87
C PHE A 149 -2.57 3.61 15.13
N TYR A 150 -1.92 4.76 15.09
CA TYR A 150 -1.91 5.69 16.23
C TYR A 150 -2.24 7.12 15.78
N ASN A 151 -3.24 7.71 16.41
CA ASN A 151 -3.56 9.13 16.27
C ASN A 151 -3.72 9.62 14.82
N ASN A 152 -4.25 8.78 13.93
CA ASN A 152 -4.59 9.19 12.58
C ASN A 152 -5.99 9.79 12.55
N ILE A 153 -6.22 10.65 11.57
CA ILE A 153 -7.55 11.15 11.23
C ILE A 153 -7.93 10.54 9.89
N PHE A 154 -9.01 9.77 9.88
CA PHE A 154 -9.59 9.19 8.67
C PHE A 154 -10.84 9.97 8.28
N VAL A 155 -10.85 10.51 7.07
CA VAL A 155 -12.01 11.20 6.51
C VAL A 155 -12.56 10.34 5.39
N GLN A 156 -13.70 9.71 5.66
CA GLN A 156 -14.35 8.86 4.69
C GLN A 156 -14.82 9.67 3.47
N LYS A 157 -14.39 9.25 2.29
CA LYS A 157 -15.01 9.63 1.03
C LYS A 157 -15.95 8.51 0.57
N PRO A 158 -16.99 8.81 -0.21
CA PRO A 158 -17.82 7.78 -0.80
C PRO A 158 -16.95 6.76 -1.56
N ILE A 159 -17.11 5.49 -1.23
CA ILE A 159 -16.41 4.41 -1.95
C ILE A 159 -17.00 4.34 -3.35
N ARG A 160 -16.15 4.41 -4.36
CA ARG A 160 -16.57 4.17 -5.74
C ARG A 160 -16.83 2.69 -5.95
N PRO A 161 -17.78 2.29 -6.80
CA PRO A 161 -18.11 0.88 -7.05
C PRO A 161 -16.90 -0.01 -7.40
N CYS A 162 -15.87 0.55 -8.02
CA CYS A 162 -14.64 -0.18 -8.35
C CYS A 162 -13.90 -0.77 -7.15
N MET A 163 -14.17 -0.31 -5.94
CA MET A 163 -13.59 -0.92 -4.74
C MET A 163 -14.26 -2.25 -4.40
N GLN A 164 -15.54 -2.38 -4.69
CA GLN A 164 -16.25 -3.64 -4.53
C GLN A 164 -15.76 -4.68 -5.55
N GLU A 165 -15.57 -4.25 -6.80
CA GLU A 165 -15.01 -5.11 -7.85
C GLU A 165 -13.62 -5.62 -7.49
N LEU A 166 -12.80 -4.78 -6.87
CA LEU A 166 -11.47 -5.20 -6.39
C LEU A 166 -11.58 -6.26 -5.29
N ALA A 167 -12.53 -6.10 -4.38
CA ALA A 167 -12.82 -7.08 -3.34
C ALA A 167 -13.20 -8.44 -3.93
N ASP A 168 -14.05 -8.41 -4.92
CA ASP A 168 -14.56 -9.60 -5.59
C ASP A 168 -13.47 -10.30 -6.41
N LEU A 169 -12.61 -9.53 -7.09
CA LEU A 169 -11.46 -10.05 -7.85
C LEU A 169 -10.40 -10.70 -6.97
N MET A 170 -10.20 -10.18 -5.76
CA MET A 170 -9.25 -10.76 -4.81
C MET A 170 -9.79 -11.97 -4.04
N GLY A 171 -10.93 -12.51 -4.49
CA GLY A 171 -11.49 -13.76 -3.97
C GLY A 171 -12.14 -13.67 -2.60
N GLY A 172 -12.48 -12.49 -2.15
CA GLY A 172 -13.24 -12.29 -0.91
C GLY A 172 -12.55 -12.73 0.39
N ASN A 173 -11.33 -13.22 0.30
CA ASN A 173 -10.56 -13.70 1.46
C ASN A 173 -9.54 -12.68 1.99
N GLY A 174 -9.51 -11.51 1.38
CA GLY A 174 -8.71 -10.42 1.92
C GLY A 174 -9.34 -9.92 3.21
N ASN A 175 -8.53 -9.61 4.21
CA ASN A 175 -8.94 -8.69 5.26
C ASN A 175 -9.09 -7.30 4.63
N MET A 176 -9.99 -7.21 3.68
CA MET A 176 -10.48 -5.91 3.33
C MET A 176 -11.19 -5.44 4.59
N TRP A 177 -10.71 -4.38 5.11
CA TRP A 177 -11.53 -3.56 5.97
C TRP A 177 -12.68 -3.13 5.07
N ASP A 178 -13.69 -3.95 5.12
CA ASP A 178 -14.82 -3.97 4.20
C ASP A 178 -15.56 -2.66 4.22
N ASP A 179 -15.31 -1.95 5.24
CA ASP A 179 -15.84 -0.66 5.42
C ASP A 179 -14.71 0.28 5.80
N CYS A 180 -14.36 1.13 4.89
CA CYS A 180 -13.93 2.45 5.31
C CYS A 180 -14.99 3.10 6.24
N ASN A 181 -15.97 2.37 6.65
CA ASN A 181 -17.02 2.67 7.61
C ASN A 181 -16.53 2.69 9.05
N VAL A 182 -15.32 2.31 9.29
CA VAL A 182 -14.90 2.00 10.65
C VAL A 182 -14.76 3.21 11.53
N LEU A 183 -14.78 4.39 10.99
CA LEU A 183 -14.51 5.57 11.81
C LEU A 183 -15.53 6.69 11.61
N THR A 184 -16.81 6.34 11.52
CA THR A 184 -17.88 7.26 11.91
C THR A 184 -18.05 7.20 13.41
N GLY A 185 -17.18 7.84 14.14
CA GLY A 185 -17.32 8.12 15.55
C GLY A 185 -17.38 9.60 15.76
#